data_79a8ce943df8f08a80203e3136183fd9
#
_entry.id   79a8ce943df8f08a80203e3136183fd9
#
_cell.length_a   1.000
_cell.length_b   1.000
_cell.length_c   1.000
_cell.angle_alpha   90.00
_cell.angle_beta   90.00
_cell.angle_gamma   90.00
#
_symmetry.space_group_name_H-M   'P 1'
#
loop_
_entity.id
_entity.type
_entity.pdbx_description
1 polymer ?
#
loop_
_entity_poly.entity_id
_entity_poly.type
_entity_poly.pdbx_seq_one_letter_code
_entity_poly.pdbx_strand_id
1 'polypeptide(L)'
;MTGDNMEKYIEETVISKPNYCVPATLEMVLKHHGVFSLTQDDIASQLQIIPNEEYVDPVMWGAQIRKDTINDFFFFFFIALHETYIPINHIIDEYMLAEKVISLLNENITIICGYNYSYLYGNHESTYRHVSIIVGISTDYSNVTLLDPGPKNAGYNTVRIDSLFDAIKAGKDGLWCIS
;
A
#
# COMPACT_ATOMS: atom_id res chain seq x y z
N MET A 1 -29.24 -4.13 -12.00
CA MET A 1 -28.59 -4.98 -10.98
C MET A 1 -27.34 -4.20 -10.57
N THR A 2 -27.34 -3.61 -9.38
CA THR A 2 -26.17 -2.97 -8.81
C THR A 2 -25.22 -4.11 -8.44
N GLY A 3 -24.16 -4.27 -9.21
CA GLY A 3 -23.14 -5.26 -8.91
C GLY A 3 -22.50 -4.88 -7.56
N ASP A 4 -22.58 -5.79 -6.60
CA ASP A 4 -21.93 -5.60 -5.31
C ASP A 4 -20.41 -5.61 -5.55
N ASN A 5 -19.78 -4.45 -5.45
CA ASN A 5 -18.32 -4.36 -5.41
C ASN A 5 -17.85 -5.08 -4.14
N MET A 6 -16.75 -5.81 -4.24
CA MET A 6 -16.08 -6.34 -3.07
C MET A 6 -15.23 -5.23 -2.47
N GLU A 7 -15.61 -4.73 -1.31
CA GLU A 7 -14.96 -3.60 -0.67
C GLU A 7 -14.67 -3.89 0.81
N LYS A 8 -13.48 -3.50 1.26
CA LYS A 8 -13.08 -3.46 2.66
C LYS A 8 -13.14 -2.00 3.12
N TYR A 9 -14.02 -1.70 4.04
CA TYR A 9 -14.14 -0.35 4.57
C TYR A 9 -13.08 -0.07 5.63
N ILE A 10 -12.30 0.99 5.46
CA ILE A 10 -11.34 1.52 6.44
C ILE A 10 -11.78 2.93 6.81
N GLU A 11 -12.23 3.13 8.05
CA GLU A 11 -12.97 4.31 8.48
C GLU A 11 -12.17 5.62 8.41
N GLU A 12 -10.86 5.58 8.62
CA GLU A 12 -10.05 6.77 8.80
C GLU A 12 -8.93 6.88 7.76
N THR A 13 -8.95 7.96 6.99
CA THR A 13 -7.84 8.32 6.11
C THR A 13 -6.80 9.13 6.88
N VAL A 14 -5.58 8.62 6.98
CA VAL A 14 -4.44 9.33 7.56
C VAL A 14 -3.68 10.05 6.44
N ILE A 15 -3.59 11.38 6.52
CA ILE A 15 -2.86 12.17 5.54
C ILE A 15 -1.36 12.08 5.80
N SER A 16 -0.63 11.61 4.79
CA SER A 16 0.81 11.44 4.82
C SER A 16 1.56 12.77 4.94
N LYS A 17 2.51 12.85 5.85
CA LYS A 17 3.57 13.85 5.82
C LYS A 17 4.52 13.58 4.64
N PRO A 18 5.38 14.53 4.24
CA PRO A 18 6.39 14.28 3.21
C PRO A 18 7.20 13.01 3.49
N ASN A 19 7.29 12.10 2.52
CA ASN A 19 7.96 10.79 2.60
C ASN A 19 7.39 9.77 3.61
N TYR A 20 6.21 10.04 4.17
CA TYR A 20 5.56 9.19 5.17
C TYR A 20 4.45 8.32 4.58
N CYS A 21 4.46 8.03 3.27
CA CYS A 21 3.42 7.19 2.68
C CYS A 21 3.31 5.82 3.37
N VAL A 22 4.43 5.17 3.68
CA VAL A 22 4.44 3.89 4.41
C VAL A 22 3.95 4.06 5.85
N PRO A 23 4.49 4.96 6.69
CA PRO A 23 3.98 5.19 8.04
C PRO A 23 2.50 5.53 8.10
N ALA A 24 2.02 6.43 7.24
CA ALA A 24 0.61 6.81 7.18
C ALA A 24 -0.29 5.63 6.78
N THR A 25 0.14 4.82 5.80
CA THR A 25 -0.57 3.61 5.39
C THR A 25 -0.62 2.59 6.53
N LEU A 26 0.50 2.36 7.23
CA LEU A 26 0.53 1.45 8.37
C LEU A 26 -0.33 1.97 9.54
N GLU A 27 -0.37 3.27 9.80
CA GLU A 27 -1.29 3.85 10.81
C GLU A 27 -2.75 3.53 10.48
N MET A 28 -3.18 3.68 9.22
CA MET A 28 -4.54 3.31 8.78
C MET A 28 -4.81 1.81 8.98
N VAL A 29 -3.86 0.96 8.61
CA VAL A 29 -3.97 -0.50 8.80
C VAL A 29 -4.09 -0.85 10.29
N LEU A 30 -3.24 -0.29 11.12
CA LEU A 30 -3.24 -0.54 12.57
C LEU A 30 -4.56 -0.11 13.22
N LYS A 31 -5.08 1.07 12.88
CA LYS A 31 -6.38 1.55 13.35
C LYS A 31 -7.51 0.60 12.93
N HIS A 32 -7.50 0.12 11.68
CA HIS A 32 -8.46 -0.86 11.20
C HIS A 32 -8.44 -2.17 12.02
N HIS A 33 -7.26 -2.57 12.50
CA HIS A 33 -7.08 -3.74 13.37
C HIS A 33 -7.18 -3.42 14.88
N GLY A 34 -7.68 -2.23 15.24
CA GLY A 34 -7.94 -1.85 16.64
C GLY A 34 -6.72 -1.35 17.41
N VAL A 35 -5.61 -1.05 16.74
CA VAL A 35 -4.41 -0.47 17.36
C VAL A 35 -4.38 1.03 17.12
N PHE A 36 -4.79 1.82 18.11
CA PHE A 36 -4.95 3.29 17.99
C PHE A 36 -3.81 4.08 18.66
N SER A 37 -2.85 3.41 19.28
CA SER A 37 -1.81 4.05 20.10
C SER A 37 -0.60 4.54 19.30
N LEU A 38 -0.48 4.17 18.04
CA LEU A 38 0.68 4.49 17.18
C LEU A 38 0.28 5.45 16.06
N THR A 39 0.98 6.57 15.99
CA THR A 39 0.83 7.56 14.92
C THR A 39 1.86 7.33 13.81
N GLN A 40 1.68 7.98 12.64
CA GLN A 40 2.68 7.91 11.58
C GLN A 40 4.09 8.38 12.02
N ASP A 41 4.18 9.27 13.02
CA ASP A 41 5.47 9.72 13.57
C ASP A 41 6.16 8.61 14.39
N ASP A 42 5.39 7.90 15.23
CA ASP A 42 5.90 6.77 16.00
C ASP A 42 6.39 5.65 15.06
N ILE A 43 5.60 5.35 14.03
CA ILE A 43 5.92 4.36 13.02
C ILE A 43 7.17 4.76 12.23
N ALA A 44 7.24 6.02 11.78
CA ALA A 44 8.37 6.55 11.03
C ALA A 44 9.68 6.47 11.82
N SER A 45 9.63 6.76 13.11
CA SER A 45 10.77 6.65 14.02
C SER A 45 11.35 5.24 14.05
N GLN A 46 10.51 4.21 14.04
CA GLN A 46 10.93 2.81 14.07
C GLN A 46 11.39 2.29 12.71
N LEU A 47 10.77 2.75 11.62
CA LEU A 47 11.08 2.34 10.26
C LEU A 47 12.32 3.04 9.68
N GLN A 48 13.00 3.86 10.47
CA GLN A 48 14.22 4.59 10.06
C GLN A 48 14.02 5.33 8.73
N ILE A 49 13.05 6.26 8.71
CA ILE A 49 12.80 7.10 7.55
C ILE A 49 14.06 7.86 7.16
N ILE A 50 14.45 7.75 5.91
CA ILE A 50 15.59 8.48 5.36
C ILE A 50 15.11 9.88 4.96
N PRO A 51 15.67 10.96 5.58
CA PRO A 51 15.36 12.33 5.19
C PRO A 51 15.86 12.65 3.77
N ASN A 52 15.13 13.51 3.06
CA ASN A 52 15.50 13.97 1.72
C ASN A 52 16.90 14.60 1.65
N GLU A 53 17.34 15.20 2.74
CA GLU A 53 18.59 15.97 2.82
C GLU A 53 19.85 15.08 2.82
N GLU A 54 19.70 13.80 3.17
CA GLU A 54 20.83 12.87 3.26
C GLU A 54 21.12 12.15 1.95
N TYR A 55 20.18 12.14 0.99
CA TYR A 55 20.30 11.41 -0.26
C TYR A 55 19.99 12.29 -1.46
N VAL A 56 20.91 12.32 -2.42
CA VAL A 56 20.71 13.03 -3.68
C VAL A 56 19.72 12.30 -4.58
N ASP A 57 19.63 10.97 -4.48
CA ASP A 57 18.73 10.14 -5.28
C ASP A 57 17.34 10.04 -4.59
N PRO A 58 16.28 10.63 -5.19
CA PRO A 58 14.92 10.58 -4.65
C PRO A 58 14.37 9.17 -4.46
N VAL A 59 14.89 8.16 -5.17
CA VAL A 59 14.48 6.76 -5.03
C VAL A 59 14.78 6.21 -3.64
N MET A 60 15.74 6.80 -2.95
CA MET A 60 16.16 6.39 -1.61
C MET A 60 15.38 7.10 -0.48
N TRP A 61 14.50 8.04 -0.82
CA TRP A 61 13.73 8.77 0.19
C TRP A 61 12.59 7.94 0.78
N GLY A 62 12.31 8.17 2.05
CA GLY A 62 11.22 7.52 2.77
C GLY A 62 11.60 6.21 3.47
N ALA A 63 10.60 5.42 3.83
CA ALA A 63 10.81 4.17 4.53
C ALA A 63 11.44 3.11 3.62
N GLN A 64 12.53 2.50 4.10
CA GLN A 64 13.17 1.40 3.41
C GLN A 64 12.61 0.06 3.89
N ILE A 65 11.48 -0.36 3.30
CA ILE A 65 10.87 -1.65 3.63
C ILE A 65 11.71 -2.76 3.00
N ARG A 66 12.35 -3.54 3.86
CA ARG A 66 13.09 -4.77 3.49
C ARG A 66 12.29 -5.98 3.96
N LYS A 67 12.78 -7.18 3.62
CA LYS A 67 12.22 -8.42 4.15
C LYS A 67 12.13 -8.34 5.68
N ASP A 68 11.00 -8.75 6.20
CA ASP A 68 10.67 -8.80 7.63
C ASP A 68 10.56 -7.45 8.37
N THR A 69 10.82 -6.30 7.72
CA THR A 69 10.77 -4.97 8.38
C THR A 69 9.43 -4.71 9.06
N ILE A 70 8.31 -5.04 8.43
CA ILE A 70 6.96 -4.85 9.01
C ILE A 70 6.72 -5.86 10.13
N ASN A 71 7.14 -7.11 9.97
CA ASN A 71 7.02 -8.13 11.01
C ASN A 71 7.88 -7.79 12.24
N ASP A 72 9.11 -7.29 12.03
CA ASP A 72 9.98 -6.82 13.12
C ASP A 72 9.32 -5.65 13.88
N PHE A 73 8.69 -4.73 13.16
CA PHE A 73 7.91 -3.64 13.75
C PHE A 73 6.74 -4.18 14.59
N PHE A 74 5.95 -5.11 14.06
CA PHE A 74 4.85 -5.73 14.79
C PHE A 74 5.34 -6.46 16.05
N PHE A 75 6.43 -7.20 15.92
CA PHE A 75 7.04 -7.89 17.08
C PHE A 75 7.51 -6.89 18.15
N PHE A 76 8.18 -5.82 17.77
CA PHE A 76 8.69 -4.80 18.71
C PHE A 76 7.58 -4.13 19.53
N PHE A 77 6.42 -3.87 18.92
CA PHE A 77 5.27 -3.26 19.59
C PHE A 77 4.26 -4.28 20.15
N PHE A 78 4.57 -5.56 20.15
CA PHE A 78 3.68 -6.65 20.60
C PHE A 78 2.32 -6.63 19.89
N ILE A 79 2.30 -6.30 18.59
CA ILE A 79 1.11 -6.29 17.75
C ILE A 79 0.88 -7.69 17.21
N ALA A 80 -0.31 -8.26 17.45
CA ALA A 80 -0.67 -9.61 17.02
C ALA A 80 -1.12 -9.61 15.53
N LEU A 81 -0.29 -9.05 14.64
CA LEU A 81 -0.47 -9.07 13.19
C LEU A 81 0.76 -9.69 12.54
N HIS A 82 0.56 -10.23 11.35
CA HIS A 82 1.62 -10.80 10.53
C HIS A 82 1.55 -10.30 9.09
N GLU A 83 2.69 -9.95 8.54
CA GLU A 83 2.85 -9.53 7.14
C GLU A 83 3.42 -10.67 6.31
N THR A 84 2.83 -10.90 5.14
CA THR A 84 3.36 -11.76 4.08
C THR A 84 3.52 -10.96 2.80
N TYR A 85 4.74 -10.92 2.27
CA TYR A 85 5.04 -10.19 1.03
C TYR A 85 4.89 -11.06 -0.20
N ILE A 86 4.15 -10.56 -1.20
CA ILE A 86 4.01 -11.16 -2.53
C ILE A 86 4.68 -10.23 -3.55
N PRO A 87 5.88 -10.56 -4.03
CA PRO A 87 6.58 -9.74 -5.02
C PRO A 87 5.87 -9.80 -6.38
N ILE A 88 5.87 -8.69 -7.12
CA ILE A 88 5.15 -8.58 -8.39
C ILE A 88 5.62 -9.58 -9.46
N ASN A 89 6.86 -10.03 -9.42
CA ASN A 89 7.37 -11.02 -10.35
C ASN A 89 6.76 -12.44 -10.16
N HIS A 90 5.99 -12.66 -9.07
CA HIS A 90 5.18 -13.86 -8.87
C HIS A 90 3.76 -13.73 -9.46
N ILE A 91 3.39 -12.53 -9.95
CA ILE A 91 2.10 -12.22 -10.57
C ILE A 91 2.37 -11.99 -12.07
N ILE A 92 1.83 -12.84 -12.92
CA ILE A 92 2.19 -12.91 -14.35
C ILE A 92 1.52 -11.76 -15.13
N ASP A 93 0.25 -11.47 -14.80
CA ASP A 93 -0.59 -10.51 -15.50
C ASP A 93 -1.63 -9.86 -14.57
N GLU A 94 -2.38 -8.92 -15.11
CA GLU A 94 -3.44 -8.20 -14.38
C GLU A 94 -4.59 -9.11 -13.95
N TYR A 95 -4.85 -10.19 -14.65
CA TYR A 95 -5.90 -11.15 -14.27
C TYR A 95 -5.51 -11.91 -13.02
N MET A 96 -4.26 -12.39 -12.96
CA MET A 96 -3.72 -13.02 -11.76
C MET A 96 -3.66 -12.05 -10.57
N LEU A 97 -3.37 -10.76 -10.82
CA LEU A 97 -3.45 -9.72 -9.79
C LEU A 97 -4.89 -9.60 -9.27
N ALA A 98 -5.89 -9.53 -10.16
CA ALA A 98 -7.29 -9.45 -9.79
C ALA A 98 -7.73 -10.65 -8.95
N GLU A 99 -7.45 -11.88 -9.40
CA GLU A 99 -7.76 -13.10 -8.66
C GLU A 99 -7.12 -13.10 -7.27
N LYS A 100 -5.86 -12.66 -7.17
CA LYS A 100 -5.15 -12.58 -5.90
C LYS A 100 -5.77 -11.55 -4.96
N VAL A 101 -6.13 -10.36 -5.45
CA VAL A 101 -6.83 -9.33 -4.67
C VAL A 101 -8.17 -9.87 -4.15
N ILE A 102 -8.96 -10.52 -5.00
CA ILE A 102 -10.25 -11.11 -4.61
C ILE A 102 -10.07 -12.15 -3.49
N SER A 103 -9.12 -13.09 -3.66
CA SER A 103 -8.84 -14.11 -2.66
C SER A 103 -8.51 -13.49 -1.31
N LEU A 104 -7.58 -12.51 -1.30
CA LEU A 104 -7.14 -11.85 -0.08
C LEU A 104 -8.25 -11.03 0.61
N LEU A 105 -9.07 -10.30 -0.17
CA LEU A 105 -10.22 -9.56 0.38
C LEU A 105 -11.25 -10.50 0.98
N ASN A 106 -11.54 -11.66 0.34
CA ASN A 106 -12.44 -12.69 0.85
C ASN A 106 -11.96 -13.30 2.17
N GLU A 107 -10.65 -13.41 2.34
CA GLU A 107 -10.00 -13.89 3.57
C GLU A 107 -9.88 -12.79 4.64
N ASN A 108 -10.44 -11.61 4.39
CA ASN A 108 -10.35 -10.43 5.26
C ASN A 108 -8.91 -9.95 5.51
N ILE A 109 -8.00 -10.21 4.59
CA ILE A 109 -6.61 -9.76 4.65
C ILE A 109 -6.52 -8.30 4.19
N THR A 110 -5.75 -7.47 4.88
CA THR A 110 -5.48 -6.10 4.48
C THR A 110 -4.31 -6.09 3.50
N ILE A 111 -4.49 -5.45 2.34
CA ILE A 111 -3.54 -5.47 1.24
C ILE A 111 -2.94 -4.07 1.07
N ILE A 112 -1.65 -3.92 1.35
CA ILE A 112 -0.89 -2.72 0.96
C ILE A 112 -0.21 -3.04 -0.38
N CYS A 113 -0.30 -2.15 -1.36
CA CYS A 113 0.43 -2.25 -2.62
C CYS A 113 1.45 -1.13 -2.76
N GLY A 114 2.67 -1.49 -3.15
CA GLY A 114 3.71 -0.53 -3.54
C GLY A 114 3.75 -0.39 -5.06
N TYR A 115 3.91 0.84 -5.55
CA TYR A 115 3.88 1.11 -6.98
C TYR A 115 4.64 2.39 -7.35
N ASN A 116 4.94 2.55 -8.64
CA ASN A 116 5.42 3.81 -9.18
C ASN A 116 4.24 4.77 -9.34
N TYR A 117 4.16 5.78 -8.48
CA TYR A 117 3.08 6.79 -8.47
C TYR A 117 2.97 7.53 -9.78
N SER A 118 4.10 7.99 -10.31
CA SER A 118 4.12 8.76 -11.54
C SER A 118 3.70 7.93 -12.75
N TYR A 119 3.97 6.64 -12.74
CA TYR A 119 3.53 5.72 -13.78
C TYR A 119 2.00 5.56 -13.74
N LEU A 120 1.41 5.37 -12.54
CA LEU A 120 -0.03 5.20 -12.38
C LEU A 120 -0.83 6.46 -12.77
N TYR A 121 -0.29 7.64 -12.46
CA TYR A 121 -1.01 8.90 -12.64
C TYR A 121 -0.50 9.76 -13.83
N GLY A 122 0.25 9.17 -14.75
CA GLY A 122 0.50 9.75 -16.08
C GLY A 122 1.83 10.46 -16.30
N ASN A 123 2.84 10.26 -15.46
CA ASN A 123 4.21 10.71 -15.71
C ASN A 123 5.19 9.52 -15.65
N HIS A 124 5.36 8.82 -16.76
CA HIS A 124 6.15 7.60 -16.86
C HIS A 124 7.67 7.81 -16.71
N GLU A 125 8.15 9.06 -16.71
CA GLU A 125 9.59 9.36 -16.59
C GLU A 125 10.10 9.40 -15.15
N SER A 126 9.19 9.55 -14.17
CA SER A 126 9.56 9.63 -12.76
C SER A 126 9.63 8.25 -12.11
N THR A 127 10.55 8.11 -11.16
CA THR A 127 10.72 6.89 -10.35
C THR A 127 10.09 7.01 -8.95
N TYR A 128 9.19 7.97 -8.74
CA TYR A 128 8.57 8.22 -7.45
C TYR A 128 7.73 7.03 -7.01
N ARG A 129 8.15 6.38 -5.92
CA ARG A 129 7.48 5.21 -5.33
C ARG A 129 6.46 5.64 -4.29
N HIS A 130 5.37 4.91 -4.20
CA HIS A 130 4.28 5.18 -3.29
C HIS A 130 3.64 3.88 -2.81
N VAL A 131 2.87 3.96 -1.73
CA VAL A 131 2.08 2.84 -1.23
C VAL A 131 0.66 3.30 -0.92
N SER A 132 -0.31 2.41 -1.15
CA SER A 132 -1.72 2.60 -0.81
C SER A 132 -2.32 1.27 -0.37
N ILE A 133 -3.49 1.30 0.27
CA ILE A 133 -4.23 0.08 0.62
C ILE A 133 -5.19 -0.26 -0.52
N ILE A 134 -5.20 -1.50 -0.99
CA ILE A 134 -6.26 -2.00 -1.86
C ILE A 134 -7.45 -2.34 -0.98
N VAL A 135 -8.56 -1.60 -1.16
CA VAL A 135 -9.77 -1.74 -0.35
C VAL A 135 -10.94 -2.34 -1.12
N GLY A 136 -10.84 -2.49 -2.43
CA GLY A 136 -11.92 -3.05 -3.23
C GLY A 136 -11.55 -3.36 -4.66
N ILE A 137 -12.40 -4.15 -5.31
CA ILE A 137 -12.32 -4.48 -6.74
C ILE A 137 -13.72 -4.54 -7.32
N SER A 138 -13.89 -4.01 -8.54
CA SER A 138 -15.17 -4.06 -9.26
C SER A 138 -15.56 -5.50 -9.65
N THR A 139 -16.85 -5.76 -9.79
CA THR A 139 -17.38 -7.09 -10.13
C THR A 139 -16.94 -7.61 -11.49
N ASP A 140 -16.59 -6.72 -12.41
CA ASP A 140 -16.05 -7.06 -13.74
C ASP A 140 -14.52 -7.18 -13.74
N TYR A 141 -13.89 -7.02 -12.55
CA TYR A 141 -12.45 -7.08 -12.32
C TYR A 141 -11.62 -6.04 -13.08
N SER A 142 -12.26 -5.02 -13.64
CA SER A 142 -11.60 -3.99 -14.45
C SER A 142 -10.96 -2.88 -13.62
N ASN A 143 -11.47 -2.63 -12.40
CA ASN A 143 -11.05 -1.52 -11.57
C ASN A 143 -10.79 -1.95 -10.13
N VAL A 144 -9.82 -1.28 -9.50
CA VAL A 144 -9.44 -1.44 -8.09
C VAL A 144 -9.67 -0.12 -7.35
N THR A 145 -10.18 -0.20 -6.14
CA THR A 145 -10.27 0.96 -5.25
C THR A 145 -9.08 0.97 -4.30
N LEU A 146 -8.33 2.06 -4.33
CA LEU A 146 -7.20 2.34 -3.45
C LEU A 146 -7.62 3.32 -2.36
N LEU A 147 -7.19 3.10 -1.12
CA LEU A 147 -7.16 4.12 -0.08
C LEU A 147 -5.74 4.67 -0.01
N ASP A 148 -5.58 5.90 -0.49
CA ASP A 148 -4.29 6.56 -0.64
C ASP A 148 -4.03 7.50 0.55
N PRO A 149 -2.85 7.44 1.20
CA PRO A 149 -2.49 8.37 2.27
C PRO A 149 -2.22 9.79 1.76
N GLY A 150 -2.14 10.02 0.49
CA GLY A 150 -1.88 11.32 -0.09
C GLY A 150 -0.42 11.79 0.02
N PRO A 151 -0.20 13.11 0.10
CA PRO A 151 -1.21 14.17 0.24
C PRO A 151 -1.95 14.54 -1.06
N LYS A 152 -1.44 14.15 -2.22
CA LYS A 152 -1.98 14.64 -3.50
C LYS A 152 -3.32 13.98 -3.89
N ASN A 153 -3.45 12.67 -3.68
CA ASN A 153 -4.65 11.89 -3.99
C ASN A 153 -5.22 11.22 -2.74
N ALA A 154 -5.18 11.90 -1.59
CA ALA A 154 -5.65 11.33 -0.32
C ALA A 154 -7.09 10.85 -0.39
N GLY A 155 -7.36 9.70 0.22
CA GLY A 155 -8.68 9.08 0.27
C GLY A 155 -8.89 7.99 -0.79
N TYR A 156 -10.15 7.70 -1.09
CA TYR A 156 -10.53 6.63 -2.00
C TYR A 156 -10.36 7.03 -3.47
N ASN A 157 -9.59 6.23 -4.20
CA ASN A 157 -9.32 6.45 -5.62
C ASN A 157 -9.57 5.17 -6.40
N THR A 158 -10.32 5.24 -7.50
CA THR A 158 -10.53 4.11 -8.40
C THR A 158 -9.57 4.18 -9.57
N VAL A 159 -8.83 3.11 -9.80
CA VAL A 159 -7.87 2.97 -10.90
C VAL A 159 -8.12 1.66 -11.66
N ARG A 160 -7.70 1.59 -12.93
CA ARG A 160 -7.79 0.35 -13.69
C ARG A 160 -6.79 -0.67 -13.17
N ILE A 161 -7.18 -1.94 -13.16
CA ILE A 161 -6.32 -3.04 -12.65
C ILE A 161 -5.06 -3.21 -13.50
N ASP A 162 -5.16 -3.08 -14.84
CA ASP A 162 -4.02 -3.14 -15.75
C ASP A 162 -3.01 -2.02 -15.49
N SER A 163 -3.51 -0.78 -15.29
CA SER A 163 -2.67 0.37 -14.96
C SER A 163 -1.98 0.22 -13.62
N LEU A 164 -2.68 -0.33 -12.61
CA LEU A 164 -2.07 -0.62 -11.31
C LEU A 164 -1.01 -1.72 -11.43
N PHE A 165 -1.29 -2.81 -12.15
CA PHE A 165 -0.33 -3.89 -12.38
C PHE A 165 0.96 -3.39 -13.01
N ASP A 166 0.84 -2.57 -14.07
CA ASP A 166 2.00 -1.96 -14.74
C ASP A 166 2.77 -1.00 -13.83
N ALA A 167 2.06 -0.22 -13.00
CA ALA A 167 2.69 0.68 -12.04
C ALA A 167 3.44 -0.07 -10.92
N ILE A 168 2.91 -1.21 -10.43
CA ILE A 168 3.59 -2.07 -9.47
C ILE A 168 4.85 -2.67 -10.10
N LYS A 169 4.77 -3.15 -11.35
CA LYS A 169 5.93 -3.64 -12.11
C LYS A 169 7.00 -2.56 -12.32
N ALA A 170 6.58 -1.36 -12.70
CA ALA A 170 7.48 -0.22 -12.88
C ALA A 170 8.18 0.18 -11.57
N GLY A 171 7.50 0.04 -10.44
CA GLY A 171 8.05 0.23 -9.09
C GLY A 171 8.96 -0.92 -8.62
N LYS A 172 8.90 -2.09 -9.28
CA LYS A 172 9.52 -3.34 -8.84
C LYS A 172 9.10 -3.72 -7.41
N ASP A 173 7.85 -3.45 -7.10
CA ASP A 173 7.24 -3.67 -5.78
C ASP A 173 6.36 -4.93 -5.75
N GLY A 174 5.34 -4.94 -4.92
CA GLY A 174 4.43 -6.05 -4.74
C GLY A 174 3.31 -5.72 -3.77
N LEU A 175 2.80 -6.76 -3.13
CA LEU A 175 1.73 -6.67 -2.14
C LEU A 175 2.26 -7.08 -0.77
N TRP A 176 1.99 -6.28 0.26
CA TRP A 176 2.14 -6.64 1.67
C TRP A 176 0.75 -7.00 2.21
N CYS A 177 0.59 -8.27 2.53
CA CYS A 177 -0.67 -8.87 3.00
C CYS A 177 -0.63 -8.98 4.52
N ILE A 178 -1.51 -8.28 5.23
CA ILE A 178 -1.52 -8.19 6.69
C ILE A 178 -2.77 -8.86 7.23
N SER A 179 -2.55 -9.85 8.12
CA SER A 179 -3.60 -10.66 8.78
C SER A 179 -3.40 -10.72 10.29
#